data_3e341ee74bb8746b18b2408a341772df
#
_entry.id   3e341ee74bb8746b18b2408a341772df
#
_cell.length_a   1.000
_cell.length_b   1.000
_cell.length_c   1.000
_cell.angle_alpha   90.00
_cell.angle_beta   90.00
_cell.angle_gamma   90.00
#
_symmetry.space_group_name_H-M   'P 1'
#
loop_
_entity.id
_entity.type
_entity.pdbx_description
1 polymer ?
#
loop_
_entity_poly.entity_id
_entity_poly.type
_entity_poly.pdbx_seq_one_letter_code
_entity_poly.pdbx_strand_id
1 'polypeptide(L)'
;MRLLPARQQQNVLSAACSYIRDAFPFHLPDCDQQIRIISGEEEGLYGWIAVNYLMDGFDKHEQHAAAEETGNGARRKLSSTYGFLDMGGASTQIAFEPSEVEQVKHADNLHQVHLRLLSGKDVKHPVFVTTWLGFGTNQARSRYIDQEVERHVRTSTTASLPQDDDDTAALVADDPCLPKGLILPDARHTGVTLHGTGDFVQCLRRQAPLLNKEAACTDEPCLFDGVHVPPIDFSVNHFIGISEYWYSLIPMKWL
;
A
#
# COMPACT_ATOMS: atom_id res chain seq x y z
N MET A 1 5.39 -8.13 -9.54
CA MET A 1 5.54 -9.59 -9.72
C MET A 1 4.23 -10.34 -9.41
N ARG A 2 3.59 -10.13 -8.26
CA ARG A 2 2.36 -10.85 -7.83
C ARG A 2 1.18 -10.77 -8.80
N LEU A 3 1.10 -9.75 -9.66
CA LEU A 3 0.07 -9.62 -10.70
C LEU A 3 0.37 -10.38 -12.00
N LEU A 4 1.56 -10.94 -12.16
CA LEU A 4 1.92 -11.71 -13.35
C LEU A 4 1.36 -13.13 -13.29
N PRO A 5 1.00 -13.74 -14.45
CA PRO A 5 0.71 -15.16 -14.51
C PRO A 5 1.86 -16.03 -13.99
N ALA A 6 1.55 -17.16 -13.33
CA ALA A 6 2.54 -18.02 -12.68
C ALA A 6 3.72 -18.41 -13.58
N ARG A 7 3.46 -18.71 -14.86
CA ARG A 7 4.51 -19.04 -15.84
C ARG A 7 5.49 -17.88 -16.07
N GLN A 8 4.98 -16.64 -16.11
CA GLN A 8 5.82 -15.45 -16.27
C GLN A 8 6.63 -15.18 -15.00
N GLN A 9 6.02 -15.36 -13.83
CA GLN A 9 6.74 -15.28 -12.54
C GLN A 9 7.92 -16.24 -12.54
N GLN A 10 7.71 -17.51 -12.86
CA GLN A 10 8.77 -18.53 -12.90
C GLN A 10 9.87 -18.19 -13.89
N ASN A 11 9.53 -17.70 -15.07
CA ASN A 11 10.52 -17.30 -16.08
C ASN A 11 11.41 -16.16 -15.55
N VAL A 12 10.84 -15.16 -14.89
CA VAL A 12 11.60 -14.04 -14.32
C VAL A 12 12.50 -14.51 -13.17
N LEU A 13 11.99 -15.37 -12.27
CA LEU A 13 12.79 -15.91 -11.16
C LEU A 13 13.96 -16.73 -11.68
N SER A 14 13.74 -17.61 -12.66
CA SER A 14 14.79 -18.43 -13.27
C SER A 14 15.85 -17.57 -13.97
N ALA A 15 15.42 -16.54 -14.72
CA ALA A 15 16.33 -15.62 -15.38
C ALA A 15 17.16 -14.81 -14.37
N ALA A 16 16.55 -14.33 -13.29
CA ALA A 16 17.23 -13.62 -12.22
C ALA A 16 18.27 -14.51 -11.52
N CYS A 17 17.89 -15.76 -11.22
CA CYS A 17 18.81 -16.72 -10.64
C CYS A 17 20.05 -16.96 -11.51
N SER A 18 19.84 -17.28 -12.78
CA SER A 18 20.93 -17.51 -13.72
C SER A 18 21.83 -16.28 -13.84
N TYR A 19 21.25 -15.10 -14.01
CA TYR A 19 22.00 -13.86 -14.12
C TYR A 19 22.86 -13.57 -12.88
N ILE A 20 22.30 -13.74 -11.68
CA ILE A 20 23.03 -13.49 -10.43
C ILE A 20 24.20 -14.48 -10.27
N ARG A 21 23.99 -15.77 -10.57
CA ARG A 21 25.05 -16.79 -10.52
C ARG A 21 26.19 -16.51 -11.50
N ASP A 22 25.85 -16.04 -12.70
CA ASP A 22 26.85 -15.84 -13.76
C ASP A 22 27.61 -14.53 -13.62
N ALA A 23 26.94 -13.47 -13.12
CA ALA A 23 27.48 -12.11 -13.09
C ALA A 23 28.10 -11.70 -11.74
N PHE A 24 27.78 -12.38 -10.63
CA PHE A 24 28.18 -11.96 -9.29
C PHE A 24 28.71 -13.12 -8.43
N PRO A 25 29.70 -12.89 -7.56
CA PRO A 25 30.26 -13.90 -6.68
C PRO A 25 29.38 -14.15 -5.43
N PHE A 26 28.07 -14.17 -5.56
CA PHE A 26 27.17 -14.49 -4.46
C PHE A 26 27.05 -16.00 -4.26
N HIS A 27 27.03 -16.41 -2.99
CA HIS A 27 26.71 -17.79 -2.63
C HIS A 27 25.22 -18.04 -2.77
N LEU A 28 24.80 -18.67 -3.86
CA LEU A 28 23.42 -18.93 -4.21
C LEU A 28 23.19 -20.43 -4.50
N PRO A 29 23.27 -21.29 -3.45
CA PRO A 29 23.17 -22.74 -3.62
C PRO A 29 21.77 -23.20 -4.03
N ASP A 30 20.72 -22.52 -3.55
CA ASP A 30 19.33 -22.88 -3.79
C ASP A 30 18.54 -21.61 -4.19
N CYS A 31 18.28 -21.49 -5.50
CA CYS A 31 17.54 -20.36 -6.04
C CYS A 31 16.07 -20.33 -5.62
N ASP A 32 15.44 -21.48 -5.47
CA ASP A 32 14.01 -21.54 -5.16
C ASP A 32 13.72 -21.02 -3.73
N GLN A 33 14.69 -21.19 -2.84
CA GLN A 33 14.61 -20.65 -1.48
C GLN A 33 15.07 -19.19 -1.38
N GLN A 34 16.11 -18.82 -2.15
CA GLN A 34 16.78 -17.52 -1.99
C GLN A 34 16.25 -16.41 -2.92
N ILE A 35 15.64 -16.79 -4.05
CA ILE A 35 15.05 -15.86 -5.00
C ILE A 35 13.58 -16.22 -5.19
N ARG A 36 12.70 -15.55 -4.45
CA ARG A 36 11.26 -15.83 -4.47
C ARG A 36 10.44 -14.56 -4.48
N ILE A 37 9.19 -14.69 -4.88
CA ILE A 37 8.19 -13.62 -4.73
C ILE A 37 7.63 -13.74 -3.31
N ILE A 38 7.85 -12.71 -2.51
CA ILE A 38 7.28 -12.64 -1.16
C ILE A 38 5.79 -12.28 -1.23
N SER A 39 5.02 -12.68 -0.22
CA SER A 39 3.63 -12.27 -0.07
C SER A 39 3.52 -10.78 0.28
N GLY A 40 2.31 -10.21 0.22
CA GLY A 40 2.10 -8.83 0.63
C GLY A 40 2.26 -8.65 2.14
N GLU A 41 1.87 -9.65 2.92
CA GLU A 41 2.06 -9.67 4.36
C GLU A 41 3.55 -9.77 4.73
N GLU A 42 4.32 -10.62 4.05
CA GLU A 42 5.78 -10.67 4.23
C GLU A 42 6.43 -9.34 3.90
N GLU A 43 6.00 -8.67 2.81
CA GLU A 43 6.49 -7.35 2.43
C GLU A 43 6.20 -6.31 3.53
N GLY A 44 4.97 -6.25 4.04
CA GLY A 44 4.57 -5.38 5.14
C GLY A 44 5.34 -5.67 6.42
N LEU A 45 5.50 -6.95 6.77
CA LEU A 45 6.20 -7.36 7.99
C LEU A 45 7.70 -7.03 7.93
N TYR A 46 8.36 -7.29 6.80
CA TYR A 46 9.77 -6.97 6.64
C TYR A 46 10.01 -5.45 6.62
N GLY A 47 9.10 -4.68 6.01
CA GLY A 47 9.12 -3.23 6.04
C GLY A 47 8.98 -2.68 7.46
N TRP A 48 8.03 -3.23 8.25
CA TRP A 48 7.86 -2.88 9.65
C TRP A 48 9.12 -3.15 10.49
N ILE A 49 9.75 -4.33 10.31
CA ILE A 49 11.01 -4.68 10.98
C ILE A 49 12.10 -3.68 10.60
N ALA A 50 12.27 -3.39 9.30
CA ALA A 50 13.30 -2.49 8.80
C ALA A 50 13.14 -1.07 9.35
N VAL A 51 11.91 -0.51 9.34
CA VAL A 51 11.63 0.83 9.86
C VAL A 51 11.93 0.90 11.35
N ASN A 52 11.47 -0.08 12.13
CA ASN A 52 11.69 -0.06 13.58
C ASN A 52 13.16 -0.27 13.95
N TYR A 53 13.91 -1.04 13.16
CA TYR A 53 15.35 -1.13 13.32
C TYR A 53 16.06 0.21 13.04
N LEU A 54 15.70 0.90 11.94
CA LEU A 54 16.32 2.17 11.54
C LEU A 54 15.93 3.35 12.44
N MET A 55 14.77 3.28 13.08
CA MET A 55 14.21 4.36 13.91
C MET A 55 14.39 4.11 15.41
N ASP A 56 15.18 3.12 15.78
CA ASP A 56 15.41 2.68 17.18
C ASP A 56 14.09 2.35 17.93
N GLY A 57 13.08 1.88 17.19
CA GLY A 57 11.77 1.55 17.75
C GLY A 57 11.85 0.39 18.76
N PHE A 58 12.72 -0.58 18.50
CA PHE A 58 12.91 -1.74 19.39
C PHE A 58 13.64 -1.37 20.70
N ASP A 59 14.54 -0.38 20.67
CA ASP A 59 15.32 0.02 21.85
C ASP A 59 14.49 0.91 22.80
N LYS A 60 13.53 1.68 22.28
CA LYS A 60 12.60 2.48 23.09
C LYS A 60 11.70 1.63 23.97
N HIS A 61 11.41 0.42 23.57
CA HIS A 61 10.67 -0.56 24.39
C HIS A 61 11.37 -0.85 25.73
N GLU A 62 12.68 -0.93 25.74
CA GLU A 62 13.45 -1.18 26.97
C GLU A 62 13.38 0.00 27.94
N GLN A 63 13.46 1.22 27.43
CA GLN A 63 13.42 2.43 28.26
C GLN A 63 12.04 2.64 28.91
N HIS A 64 10.96 2.25 28.23
CA HIS A 64 9.62 2.35 28.77
C HIS A 64 9.31 1.25 29.79
N ALA A 65 9.73 0.01 29.57
CA ALA A 65 9.58 -1.08 30.53
C ALA A 65 10.34 -0.81 31.84
N ALA A 66 11.54 -0.25 31.76
CA ALA A 66 12.33 0.14 32.92
C ALA A 66 11.71 1.34 33.70
N ALA A 67 11.00 2.23 33.02
CA ALA A 67 10.32 3.36 33.66
C ALA A 67 9.01 2.97 34.39
N GLU A 68 8.34 1.90 33.95
CA GLU A 68 7.16 1.35 34.64
C GLU A 68 7.52 0.69 35.99
N GLU A 69 8.69 0.05 36.10
CA GLU A 69 9.17 -0.51 37.38
C GLU A 69 9.46 0.55 38.46
N THR A 70 9.66 1.81 38.04
CA THR A 70 9.99 2.92 38.96
C THR A 70 8.78 3.73 39.46
N GLY A 71 7.54 3.34 39.09
CA GLY A 71 6.31 3.84 39.73
C GLY A 71 5.95 5.32 39.46
N ASN A 72 6.46 5.96 38.45
CA ASN A 72 6.22 7.36 38.13
C ASN A 72 5.11 7.53 37.08
N GLY A 73 3.92 7.64 37.58
CA GLY A 73 2.60 7.86 37.09
C GLY A 73 2.29 8.27 35.68
N ALA A 74 1.21 7.67 35.14
CA ALA A 74 0.22 8.20 34.20
C ALA A 74 0.73 8.99 32.98
N ARG A 75 1.82 8.57 32.35
CA ARG A 75 2.10 8.93 30.97
C ARG A 75 1.38 7.93 30.06
N ARG A 76 0.52 8.43 29.18
CA ARG A 76 -0.05 7.65 28.10
C ARG A 76 1.06 6.80 27.46
N LYS A 77 0.93 5.47 27.52
CA LYS A 77 1.91 4.54 26.98
C LYS A 77 1.92 4.73 25.46
N LEU A 78 2.86 5.50 24.96
CA LEU A 78 3.13 5.53 23.51
C LEU A 78 3.57 4.12 23.11
N SER A 79 3.08 3.63 21.99
CA SER A 79 3.66 2.43 21.37
C SER A 79 5.16 2.65 21.21
N SER A 80 5.94 1.68 21.62
CA SER A 80 7.41 1.75 21.49
C SER A 80 7.85 1.63 20.03
N THR A 81 7.01 1.01 19.20
CA THR A 81 7.29 0.76 17.79
C THR A 81 6.51 1.71 16.90
N TYR A 82 7.07 1.95 15.72
CA TYR A 82 6.39 2.69 14.65
C TYR A 82 5.53 1.74 13.82
N GLY A 83 4.34 2.20 13.43
CA GLY A 83 3.57 1.58 12.37
C GLY A 83 4.23 1.82 11.01
N PHE A 84 3.99 0.94 10.08
CA PHE A 84 4.55 0.96 8.73
C PHE A 84 3.44 1.04 7.70
N LEU A 85 3.59 1.92 6.73
CA LEU A 85 2.75 2.06 5.55
C LEU A 85 3.62 2.02 4.31
N ASP A 86 3.31 1.14 3.37
CA ASP A 86 3.91 1.12 2.04
C ASP A 86 2.84 1.24 0.97
N MET A 87 3.04 2.11 0.00
CA MET A 87 2.23 2.19 -1.20
C MET A 87 3.14 2.10 -2.42
N GLY A 88 3.25 0.91 -2.97
CA GLY A 88 3.95 0.68 -4.22
C GLY A 88 3.06 0.89 -5.45
N GLY A 89 3.54 0.49 -6.64
CA GLY A 89 2.76 0.60 -7.87
C GLY A 89 1.56 -0.37 -7.97
N ALA A 90 1.63 -1.52 -7.30
CA ALA A 90 0.65 -2.61 -7.45
C ALA A 90 -0.13 -2.92 -6.18
N SER A 91 0.42 -2.68 -5.01
CA SER A 91 -0.18 -3.03 -3.71
C SER A 91 0.10 -1.97 -2.66
N THR A 92 -0.69 -2.00 -1.60
CA THR A 92 -0.48 -1.21 -0.38
C THR A 92 -0.43 -2.15 0.81
N GLN A 93 0.46 -1.89 1.76
CA GLN A 93 0.63 -2.64 3.00
C GLN A 93 0.49 -1.74 4.21
N ILE A 94 -0.02 -2.32 5.30
CA ILE A 94 0.00 -1.73 6.64
C ILE A 94 0.52 -2.78 7.62
N ALA A 95 1.41 -2.36 8.52
CA ALA A 95 1.84 -3.21 9.62
C ALA A 95 2.05 -2.36 10.88
N PHE A 96 1.56 -2.83 12.04
CA PHE A 96 1.69 -2.12 13.31
C PHE A 96 1.43 -3.05 14.50
N GLU A 97 1.86 -2.66 15.69
CA GLU A 97 1.44 -3.29 16.93
C GLU A 97 0.13 -2.64 17.41
N PRO A 98 -0.98 -3.37 17.48
CA PRO A 98 -2.22 -2.87 18.05
C PRO A 98 -2.07 -2.58 19.54
N SER A 99 -2.99 -1.81 20.13
CA SER A 99 -3.07 -1.64 21.58
C SER A 99 -3.25 -2.99 22.29
N GLU A 100 -2.83 -3.10 23.54
CA GLU A 100 -2.92 -4.35 24.32
C GLU A 100 -4.35 -4.94 24.33
N VAL A 101 -5.37 -4.08 24.38
CA VAL A 101 -6.77 -4.49 24.32
C VAL A 101 -7.11 -5.13 22.97
N GLU A 102 -6.64 -4.52 21.88
CA GLU A 102 -6.89 -5.03 20.52
C GLU A 102 -6.03 -6.27 20.23
N GLN A 103 -4.84 -6.40 20.83
CA GLN A 103 -4.02 -7.62 20.72
C GLN A 103 -4.74 -8.84 21.29
N VAL A 104 -5.48 -8.68 22.41
CA VAL A 104 -6.26 -9.77 23.00
C VAL A 104 -7.46 -10.13 22.14
N LYS A 105 -8.17 -9.13 21.58
CA LYS A 105 -9.36 -9.36 20.77
C LYS A 105 -9.05 -10.01 19.41
N HIS A 106 -7.91 -9.66 18.82
CA HIS A 106 -7.53 -10.05 17.48
C HIS A 106 -6.26 -10.93 17.45
N ALA A 107 -6.05 -11.72 18.51
CA ALA A 107 -4.84 -12.52 18.72
C ALA A 107 -4.54 -13.47 17.54
N ASP A 108 -5.58 -14.02 16.91
CA ASP A 108 -5.46 -14.95 15.78
C ASP A 108 -4.99 -14.25 14.48
N ASN A 109 -5.10 -12.92 14.42
CA ASN A 109 -4.73 -12.11 13.26
C ASN A 109 -3.33 -11.47 13.43
N LEU A 110 -2.59 -11.82 14.49
CA LEU A 110 -1.30 -11.23 14.79
C LEU A 110 -0.13 -12.18 14.48
N HIS A 111 0.87 -11.63 13.81
CA HIS A 111 2.15 -12.30 13.62
C HIS A 111 3.04 -12.10 14.85
N GLN A 112 3.50 -13.18 15.46
CA GLN A 112 4.44 -13.12 16.57
C GLN A 112 5.86 -12.95 16.04
N VAL A 113 6.38 -11.73 16.03
CA VAL A 113 7.73 -11.40 15.59
C VAL A 113 8.69 -11.61 16.77
N HIS A 114 9.66 -12.48 16.59
CA HIS A 114 10.71 -12.77 17.56
C HIS A 114 12.02 -12.21 17.02
N LEU A 115 12.60 -11.27 17.73
CA LEU A 115 13.85 -10.62 17.34
C LEU A 115 14.86 -10.77 18.47
N ARG A 116 16.12 -10.95 18.07
CA ARG A 116 17.27 -10.85 18.98
C ARG A 116 17.97 -9.52 18.73
N LEU A 117 17.94 -8.64 19.71
CA LEU A 117 18.58 -7.34 19.66
C LEU A 117 20.12 -7.46 19.69
N LEU A 118 20.81 -6.42 19.27
CA LEU A 118 22.28 -6.36 19.35
C LEU A 118 22.80 -6.47 20.80
N SER A 119 21.99 -6.07 21.79
CA SER A 119 22.25 -6.29 23.22
C SER A 119 22.25 -7.76 23.64
N GLY A 120 21.81 -8.67 22.75
CA GLY A 120 21.64 -10.10 23.02
C GLY A 120 20.28 -10.46 23.65
N LYS A 121 19.41 -9.49 23.89
CA LYS A 121 18.06 -9.71 24.43
C LYS A 121 17.12 -10.18 23.34
N ASP A 122 16.25 -11.14 23.70
CA ASP A 122 15.15 -11.57 22.84
C ASP A 122 13.91 -10.73 23.15
N VAL A 123 13.29 -10.17 22.12
CA VAL A 123 12.03 -9.40 22.21
C VAL A 123 10.96 -10.03 21.33
N LYS A 124 9.71 -9.86 21.74
CA LYS A 124 8.54 -10.38 21.03
C LYS A 124 7.58 -9.23 20.77
N HIS A 125 7.11 -9.17 19.53
CA HIS A 125 6.17 -8.15 19.09
C HIS A 125 4.98 -8.81 18.40
N PRO A 126 3.74 -8.63 18.92
CA PRO A 126 2.52 -9.07 18.24
C PRO A 126 2.14 -8.03 17.18
N VAL A 127 2.46 -8.31 15.92
CA VAL A 127 2.30 -7.37 14.80
C VAL A 127 1.11 -7.77 13.95
N PHE A 128 0.17 -6.85 13.77
CA PHE A 128 -0.83 -6.95 12.73
C PHE A 128 -0.22 -6.51 11.41
N VAL A 129 -0.45 -7.30 10.35
CA VAL A 129 -0.06 -6.93 8.99
C VAL A 129 -1.12 -7.36 8.00
N THR A 130 -1.40 -6.49 7.02
CA THR A 130 -2.25 -6.84 5.89
C THR A 130 -1.84 -6.11 4.62
N THR A 131 -2.39 -6.55 3.49
CA THR A 131 -2.05 -6.05 2.15
C THR A 131 -3.28 -5.95 1.27
N TRP A 132 -3.31 -4.94 0.39
CA TRP A 132 -4.32 -4.77 -0.65
C TRP A 132 -3.65 -4.82 -2.03
N LEU A 133 -3.66 -5.99 -2.64
CA LEU A 133 -3.19 -6.15 -4.02
C LEU A 133 -4.19 -5.49 -4.98
N GLY A 134 -3.70 -4.68 -5.92
CA GLY A 134 -4.52 -3.87 -6.80
C GLY A 134 -4.79 -2.45 -6.28
N PHE A 135 -4.26 -2.07 -5.11
CA PHE A 135 -4.44 -0.74 -4.50
C PHE A 135 -3.15 0.08 -4.41
N GLY A 136 -2.09 -0.33 -5.11
CA GLY A 136 -0.94 0.54 -5.36
C GLY A 136 -1.28 1.61 -6.40
N THR A 137 -0.46 2.67 -6.49
CA THR A 137 -0.73 3.88 -7.28
C THR A 137 -1.01 3.60 -8.75
N ASN A 138 -0.22 2.73 -9.40
CA ASN A 138 -0.42 2.41 -10.82
C ASN A 138 -1.72 1.65 -11.05
N GLN A 139 -2.07 0.72 -10.17
CA GLN A 139 -3.31 -0.03 -10.26
C GLN A 139 -4.53 0.84 -9.94
N ALA A 140 -4.43 1.67 -8.92
CA ALA A 140 -5.47 2.64 -8.57
C ALA A 140 -5.72 3.62 -9.73
N ARG A 141 -4.65 4.17 -10.34
CA ARG A 141 -4.75 5.04 -11.52
C ARG A 141 -5.40 4.31 -12.69
N SER A 142 -5.00 3.06 -12.95
CA SER A 142 -5.62 2.25 -14.00
C SER A 142 -7.13 2.11 -13.80
N ARG A 143 -7.57 1.68 -12.62
CA ARG A 143 -9.00 1.52 -12.30
C ARG A 143 -9.75 2.84 -12.36
N TYR A 144 -9.12 3.94 -11.93
CA TYR A 144 -9.69 5.26 -12.02
C TYR A 144 -9.98 5.66 -13.48
N ILE A 145 -9.00 5.48 -14.38
CA ILE A 145 -9.18 5.79 -15.81
C ILE A 145 -10.29 4.93 -16.41
N ASP A 146 -10.32 3.63 -16.10
CA ASP A 146 -11.38 2.73 -16.58
C ASP A 146 -12.77 3.25 -16.17
N GLN A 147 -12.94 3.71 -14.92
CA GLN A 147 -14.20 4.32 -14.45
C GLN A 147 -14.53 5.64 -15.16
N GLU A 148 -13.54 6.50 -15.42
CA GLU A 148 -13.78 7.75 -16.13
C GLU A 148 -14.20 7.51 -17.58
N VAL A 149 -13.57 6.57 -18.26
CA VAL A 149 -13.93 6.16 -19.63
C VAL A 149 -15.36 5.60 -19.67
N GLU A 150 -15.68 4.66 -18.76
CA GLU A 150 -17.05 4.11 -18.67
C GLU A 150 -18.10 5.19 -18.37
N ARG A 151 -17.80 6.12 -17.47
CA ARG A 151 -18.71 7.22 -17.15
C ARG A 151 -18.97 8.08 -18.38
N HIS A 152 -17.92 8.41 -19.11
CA HIS A 152 -18.02 9.24 -20.30
C HIS A 152 -18.83 8.55 -21.41
N VAL A 153 -18.59 7.27 -21.66
CA VAL A 153 -19.35 6.47 -22.62
C VAL A 153 -20.85 6.43 -22.26
N ARG A 154 -21.17 6.21 -20.98
CA ARG A 154 -22.58 6.19 -20.51
C ARG A 154 -23.28 7.54 -20.69
N THR A 155 -22.58 8.65 -20.42
CA THR A 155 -23.16 10.00 -20.60
C THR A 155 -23.31 10.37 -22.05
N SER A 156 -22.42 9.92 -22.92
CA SER A 156 -22.49 10.17 -24.36
C SER A 156 -23.61 9.38 -25.05
N THR A 157 -23.89 8.15 -24.57
CA THR A 157 -25.02 7.33 -25.10
C THR A 157 -26.39 7.86 -24.71
N THR A 158 -26.48 8.68 -23.66
CA THR A 158 -27.77 9.35 -23.28
C THR A 158 -28.00 10.67 -23.98
N ALA A 159 -26.96 11.29 -24.52
CA ALA A 159 -27.07 12.46 -25.40
C ALA A 159 -27.13 11.93 -26.84
N SER A 160 -28.29 12.08 -27.50
CA SER A 160 -28.52 11.66 -28.90
C SER A 160 -27.33 12.03 -29.78
N LEU A 161 -26.59 11.03 -30.26
CA LEU A 161 -25.46 11.24 -31.17
C LEU A 161 -25.95 11.80 -32.49
N PRO A 162 -25.29 12.80 -33.10
CA PRO A 162 -25.39 13.04 -34.51
C PRO A 162 -24.83 11.81 -35.22
N GLN A 163 -25.61 11.25 -36.13
CA GLN A 163 -25.16 10.19 -37.05
C GLN A 163 -24.26 10.84 -38.11
N ASP A 164 -22.98 11.02 -37.84
CA ASP A 164 -21.97 11.22 -38.86
C ASP A 164 -21.07 9.98 -38.88
N ASP A 165 -21.00 9.36 -40.01
CA ASP A 165 -20.34 8.08 -40.31
C ASP A 165 -18.79 8.13 -40.26
N ASP A 166 -18.18 8.96 -39.40
CA ASP A 166 -16.73 8.97 -39.20
C ASP A 166 -16.38 8.29 -37.85
N ASP A 167 -16.13 7.00 -37.91
CA ASP A 167 -15.93 6.04 -36.84
C ASP A 167 -14.60 6.24 -36.06
N THR A 168 -14.00 7.45 -36.10
CA THR A 168 -12.72 7.78 -35.44
C THR A 168 -12.76 8.97 -34.54
N ALA A 169 -13.94 9.37 -34.05
CA ALA A 169 -14.04 10.46 -33.06
C ALA A 169 -13.30 10.08 -31.78
N ALA A 170 -12.12 10.67 -31.57
CA ALA A 170 -11.35 10.50 -30.34
C ALA A 170 -12.19 10.91 -29.13
N LEU A 171 -12.38 9.99 -28.19
CA LEU A 171 -13.10 10.25 -26.95
C LEU A 171 -12.27 11.18 -26.06
N VAL A 172 -12.77 12.39 -25.77
CA VAL A 172 -12.14 13.30 -24.82
C VAL A 172 -12.90 13.22 -23.50
N ALA A 173 -12.23 12.74 -22.45
CA ALA A 173 -12.80 12.60 -21.11
C ALA A 173 -12.19 13.61 -20.13
N ASP A 174 -13.04 14.40 -19.45
CA ASP A 174 -12.57 15.31 -18.40
C ASP A 174 -12.08 14.55 -17.18
N ASP A 175 -10.82 14.79 -16.81
CA ASP A 175 -10.17 14.22 -15.63
C ASP A 175 -9.89 15.30 -14.57
N PRO A 176 -10.66 15.34 -13.47
CA PRO A 176 -10.46 16.34 -12.42
C PRO A 176 -9.18 16.15 -11.62
N CYS A 177 -8.56 14.97 -11.70
CA CYS A 177 -7.33 14.66 -11.00
C CYS A 177 -6.06 15.09 -11.75
N LEU A 178 -6.18 15.47 -13.02
CA LEU A 178 -5.07 16.02 -13.79
C LEU A 178 -5.01 17.55 -13.68
N PRO A 179 -3.81 18.15 -13.74
CA PRO A 179 -3.66 19.60 -13.78
C PRO A 179 -4.52 20.23 -14.87
N LYS A 180 -5.08 21.41 -14.59
CA LYS A 180 -5.94 22.12 -15.53
C LYS A 180 -5.21 22.38 -16.86
N GLY A 181 -5.86 21.98 -17.96
CA GLY A 181 -5.36 22.16 -19.30
C GLY A 181 -4.34 21.12 -19.76
N LEU A 182 -3.96 20.15 -18.91
CA LEU A 182 -3.14 19.02 -19.34
C LEU A 182 -3.97 18.11 -20.23
N ILE A 183 -3.42 17.78 -21.40
CA ILE A 183 -3.99 16.82 -22.34
C ILE A 183 -3.10 15.58 -22.35
N LEU A 184 -3.66 14.43 -22.03
CA LEU A 184 -2.92 13.18 -21.90
C LEU A 184 -3.64 12.05 -22.65
N PRO A 185 -3.07 11.53 -23.76
CA PRO A 185 -3.58 10.32 -24.39
C PRO A 185 -3.48 9.13 -23.43
N ASP A 186 -4.53 8.30 -23.34
CA ASP A 186 -4.45 7.09 -22.57
C ASP A 186 -3.85 5.94 -23.40
N ALA A 187 -2.77 5.34 -22.89
CA ALA A 187 -2.05 4.28 -23.57
C ALA A 187 -2.83 2.94 -23.62
N ARG A 188 -3.82 2.75 -22.75
CA ARG A 188 -4.58 1.49 -22.63
C ARG A 188 -5.88 1.50 -23.42
N HIS A 189 -6.51 2.66 -23.54
CA HIS A 189 -7.75 2.85 -24.28
C HIS A 189 -7.46 3.63 -25.57
N THR A 190 -7.29 2.92 -26.66
CA THR A 190 -7.02 3.53 -27.98
C THR A 190 -8.12 4.53 -28.34
N GLY A 191 -7.74 5.73 -28.74
CA GLY A 191 -8.67 6.80 -29.10
C GLY A 191 -9.22 7.60 -27.91
N VAL A 192 -8.81 7.30 -26.66
CA VAL A 192 -9.18 8.08 -25.48
C VAL A 192 -8.11 9.11 -25.14
N THR A 193 -8.54 10.36 -24.92
CA THR A 193 -7.69 11.45 -24.44
C THR A 193 -8.28 12.02 -23.16
N LEU A 194 -7.47 12.15 -22.12
CA LEU A 194 -7.84 12.75 -20.85
C LEU A 194 -7.54 14.25 -20.88
N HIS A 195 -8.49 15.06 -20.48
CA HIS A 195 -8.35 16.50 -20.38
C HIS A 195 -8.42 16.93 -18.90
N GLY A 196 -7.31 17.45 -18.38
CA GLY A 196 -7.19 17.87 -16.99
C GLY A 196 -8.05 19.11 -16.69
N THR A 197 -8.92 19.01 -15.68
CA THR A 197 -9.73 20.15 -15.21
C THR A 197 -9.22 20.74 -13.88
N GLY A 198 -8.37 20.02 -13.13
CA GLY A 198 -7.77 20.47 -11.89
C GLY A 198 -8.77 20.70 -10.76
N ASP A 199 -9.89 19.96 -10.73
CA ASP A 199 -10.91 20.07 -9.69
C ASP A 199 -10.62 19.04 -8.58
N PHE A 200 -9.94 19.50 -7.52
CA PHE A 200 -9.55 18.66 -6.39
C PHE A 200 -10.76 17.99 -5.69
N VAL A 201 -11.86 18.71 -5.53
CA VAL A 201 -13.05 18.18 -4.84
C VAL A 201 -13.70 17.07 -5.66
N GLN A 202 -13.83 17.28 -6.96
CA GLN A 202 -14.33 16.24 -7.85
C GLN A 202 -13.37 15.07 -7.96
N CYS A 203 -12.06 15.31 -8.00
CA CYS A 203 -11.05 14.25 -7.99
C CYS A 203 -11.24 13.33 -6.77
N LEU A 204 -11.33 13.89 -5.56
CA LEU A 204 -11.58 13.08 -4.35
C LEU A 204 -12.88 12.29 -4.44
N ARG A 205 -13.96 12.91 -4.90
CA ARG A 205 -15.27 12.23 -5.04
C ARG A 205 -15.22 11.07 -6.04
N ARG A 206 -14.50 11.25 -7.14
CA ARG A 206 -14.38 10.22 -8.19
C ARG A 206 -13.43 9.09 -7.80
N GLN A 207 -12.46 9.35 -6.94
CA GLN A 207 -11.56 8.31 -6.41
C GLN A 207 -12.17 7.51 -5.24
N ALA A 208 -13.07 8.10 -4.46
CA ALA A 208 -13.62 7.46 -3.27
C ALA A 208 -14.21 6.05 -3.53
N PRO A 209 -14.94 5.78 -4.63
CA PRO A 209 -15.45 4.43 -4.92
C PRO A 209 -14.37 3.37 -5.12
N LEU A 210 -13.14 3.77 -5.50
CA LEU A 210 -12.03 2.83 -5.68
C LEU A 210 -11.65 2.10 -4.39
N LEU A 211 -11.94 2.69 -3.23
CA LEU A 211 -11.68 2.08 -1.92
C LEU A 211 -12.66 0.96 -1.58
N ASN A 212 -13.78 0.85 -2.30
CA ASN A 212 -14.79 -0.18 -2.08
C ASN A 212 -15.16 -0.34 -0.59
N LYS A 213 -15.46 0.78 0.08
CA LYS A 213 -15.75 0.79 1.54
C LYS A 213 -17.02 0.06 1.92
N GLU A 214 -17.93 -0.15 0.95
CA GLU A 214 -19.18 -0.89 1.12
C GLU A 214 -19.01 -2.40 0.90
N ALA A 215 -17.79 -2.89 0.66
CA ALA A 215 -17.52 -4.32 0.57
C ALA A 215 -17.91 -5.03 1.87
N ALA A 216 -18.44 -6.24 1.73
CA ALA A 216 -18.82 -7.05 2.88
C ALA A 216 -17.60 -7.28 3.79
N CYS A 217 -17.76 -6.93 5.06
CA CYS A 217 -16.77 -7.14 6.11
C CYS A 217 -17.10 -8.44 6.84
N THR A 218 -16.29 -9.47 6.70
CA THR A 218 -16.51 -10.77 7.33
C THR A 218 -15.90 -10.87 8.72
N ASP A 219 -14.88 -10.08 8.99
CA ASP A 219 -14.16 -10.00 10.28
C ASP A 219 -14.02 -8.51 10.66
N GLU A 220 -14.97 -8.01 11.42
CA GLU A 220 -14.99 -6.59 11.81
C GLU A 220 -13.91 -6.25 12.86
N PRO A 221 -13.36 -5.02 12.81
CA PRO A 221 -13.62 -3.94 11.85
C PRO A 221 -12.82 -4.06 10.55
N CYS A 222 -13.39 -3.57 9.44
CA CYS A 222 -12.69 -3.49 8.16
C CYS A 222 -12.34 -2.05 7.81
N LEU A 223 -11.20 -1.84 7.16
CA LEU A 223 -10.76 -0.52 6.76
C LEU A 223 -11.33 -0.12 5.39
N PHE A 224 -11.06 -0.92 4.35
CA PHE A 224 -11.66 -0.80 3.02
C PHE A 224 -11.53 -2.14 2.27
N ASP A 225 -12.31 -2.31 1.20
CA ASP A 225 -12.38 -3.52 0.38
C ASP A 225 -12.67 -4.81 1.19
N GLY A 226 -13.41 -4.67 2.30
CA GLY A 226 -13.75 -5.80 3.18
C GLY A 226 -12.58 -6.39 3.96
N VAL A 227 -11.42 -5.76 3.97
CA VAL A 227 -10.22 -6.27 4.66
C VAL A 227 -10.19 -5.82 6.11
N HIS A 228 -10.09 -6.79 6.99
CA HIS A 228 -9.97 -6.57 8.44
C HIS A 228 -8.72 -5.75 8.79
N VAL A 229 -8.88 -4.77 9.67
CA VAL A 229 -7.78 -4.04 10.33
C VAL A 229 -8.21 -3.69 11.75
N PRO A 230 -7.49 -4.11 12.79
CA PRO A 230 -7.80 -3.71 14.16
C PRO A 230 -7.86 -2.19 14.32
N PRO A 231 -8.67 -1.65 15.23
CA PRO A 231 -8.72 -0.22 15.48
C PRO A 231 -7.34 0.40 15.72
N ILE A 232 -7.06 1.50 15.04
CA ILE A 232 -5.79 2.22 15.15
C ILE A 232 -5.98 3.42 16.09
N ASP A 233 -5.25 3.45 17.20
CA ASP A 233 -5.16 4.64 18.05
C ASP A 233 -4.00 5.53 17.59
N PHE A 234 -4.29 6.49 16.74
CA PHE A 234 -3.29 7.46 16.22
C PHE A 234 -2.68 8.37 17.31
N SER A 235 -3.21 8.37 18.51
CA SER A 235 -2.61 9.11 19.64
C SER A 235 -1.40 8.40 20.23
N VAL A 236 -1.24 7.10 19.96
CA VAL A 236 -0.14 6.25 20.45
C VAL A 236 0.64 5.59 19.33
N ASN A 237 -0.01 5.31 18.20
CA ASN A 237 0.63 4.69 17.04
C ASN A 237 1.11 5.77 16.05
N HIS A 238 2.41 5.91 15.90
CA HIS A 238 3.04 6.77 14.89
C HIS A 238 3.43 5.93 13.68
N PHE A 239 3.05 6.36 12.49
CA PHE A 239 3.31 5.63 11.25
C PHE A 239 4.41 6.28 10.43
N ILE A 240 5.24 5.46 9.82
CA ILE A 240 6.20 5.83 8.78
C ILE A 240 5.65 5.35 7.44
N GLY A 241 5.40 6.27 6.54
CA GLY A 241 4.99 5.99 5.16
C GLY A 241 6.19 6.05 4.22
N ILE A 242 6.33 5.01 3.40
CA ILE A 242 7.39 4.92 2.40
C ILE A 242 6.82 4.87 0.96
N SER A 243 7.70 4.81 -0.02
CA SER A 243 7.37 4.72 -1.45
C SER A 243 6.51 5.91 -1.90
N GLU A 244 5.32 5.69 -2.42
CA GLU A 244 4.46 6.76 -2.94
C GLU A 244 3.96 7.73 -1.86
N TYR A 245 3.89 7.32 -0.59
CA TYR A 245 3.64 8.24 0.52
C TYR A 245 4.73 9.32 0.60
N TRP A 246 5.99 8.92 0.43
CA TRP A 246 7.11 9.85 0.42
C TRP A 246 7.11 10.73 -0.83
N TYR A 247 6.97 10.13 -2.01
CA TYR A 247 7.01 10.86 -3.28
C TYR A 247 5.88 11.88 -3.43
N SER A 248 4.70 11.59 -2.90
CA SER A 248 3.57 12.52 -2.91
C SER A 248 3.77 13.75 -2.04
N LEU A 249 4.64 13.69 -1.02
CA LEU A 249 4.91 14.80 -0.09
C LEU A 249 6.09 15.68 -0.51
N ILE A 250 6.99 15.20 -1.37
CA ILE A 250 8.16 15.97 -1.82
C ILE A 250 7.78 17.30 -2.48
N PRO A 251 6.80 17.37 -3.40
CA PRO A 251 6.42 18.63 -4.03
C PRO A 251 5.89 19.69 -3.06
N MET A 252 5.33 19.29 -1.92
CA MET A 252 4.77 20.21 -0.92
C MET A 252 5.83 21.01 -0.14
N LYS A 253 7.09 20.58 -0.17
CA LYS A 253 8.19 21.29 0.52
C LYS A 253 8.77 22.48 -0.27
N TRP A 254 8.39 22.62 -1.54
CA TRP A 254 8.95 23.62 -2.45
C TRP A 254 7.91 24.63 -2.96
N LEU A 255 6.68 24.58 -2.45
CA LEU A 255 5.63 25.57 -2.61
C LEU A 255 5.44 26.39 -1.33
#